data_2b6e67aff4d7c675ac345c08789896aa
#
_entry.id   2b6e67aff4d7c675ac345c08789896aa
#
_cell.length_a   1.000
_cell.length_b   1.000
_cell.length_c   1.000
_cell.angle_alpha   90.00
_cell.angle_beta   90.00
_cell.angle_gamma   90.00
#
_symmetry.space_group_name_H-M   'P 1'
#
loop_
_entity.id
_entity.type
_entity.pdbx_description
1 polymer ?
#
loop_
_entity_poly.entity_id
_entity_poly.type
_entity_poly.pdbx_seq_one_letter_code
_entity_poly.pdbx_strand_id
1 'polypeptide(L)'
;RGLVGSEMCIRDRYFYMKKIFIAYGHHNTNNSFNAAIRDTFIEEAQKLGHTIDLLNLFEEKEQLPFYNQDVNPPPKLVLDYRKRLEKCDVMMLIGSCHNLRLNAILENWVDWVLHPKWFFSYRSLIPGNKYFKNYGYPVPGAMKGKLGIVSITYGGPMISYQSFSIFDNIPFRRIKKVVFKLGGLRTKYIRFYSVLPNMEKKVFDKHMQKVRALAKGL
;
A
#
# COMPACT_ATOMS: atom_id res chain seq x y z
N ARG A 1 4.31 22.77 53.88
CA ARG A 1 3.74 23.54 52.77
C ARG A 1 3.97 22.79 51.49
N GLY A 2 2.90 22.43 50.88
CA GLY A 2 2.56 21.44 49.92
C GLY A 2 3.49 21.25 48.74
N LEU A 3 3.86 20.00 48.55
CA LEU A 3 4.26 19.44 47.28
C LEU A 3 2.99 19.22 46.45
N VAL A 4 2.82 20.09 45.49
CA VAL A 4 1.81 19.87 44.43
C VAL A 4 2.37 18.79 43.54
N GLY A 5 1.70 17.66 43.56
CA GLY A 5 2.01 16.53 42.71
C GLY A 5 1.97 16.92 41.24
N SER A 6 3.01 16.61 40.52
CA SER A 6 3.00 16.58 39.06
C SER A 6 1.98 15.53 38.61
N GLU A 7 0.77 15.97 38.37
CA GLU A 7 -0.16 15.18 37.56
C GLU A 7 0.47 15.03 36.17
N MET A 8 1.12 13.89 36.02
CA MET A 8 1.60 13.44 34.73
C MET A 8 0.33 13.25 33.88
N CYS A 9 0.01 14.24 33.05
CA CYS A 9 -0.99 14.13 32.01
C CYS A 9 -0.63 12.90 31.18
N ILE A 10 -1.16 11.74 31.54
CA ILE A 10 -1.29 10.60 30.68
C ILE A 10 -2.27 11.08 29.63
N ARG A 11 -1.75 11.64 28.56
CA ARG A 11 -2.51 11.90 27.36
C ARG A 11 -3.05 10.55 26.93
N ASP A 12 -4.30 10.25 27.28
CA ASP A 12 -5.03 9.10 26.80
C ASP A 12 -4.92 9.10 25.28
N ARG A 13 -3.97 8.32 24.76
CA ARG A 13 -3.97 7.95 23.36
C ARG A 13 -5.18 7.05 23.22
N TYR A 14 -6.32 7.62 22.91
CA TYR A 14 -7.40 6.87 22.34
C TYR A 14 -6.83 6.17 21.12
N PHE A 15 -6.50 4.89 21.28
CA PHE A 15 -6.12 4.03 20.16
C PHE A 15 -7.35 3.94 19.25
N TYR A 16 -7.40 4.85 18.28
CA TYR A 16 -8.46 4.82 17.29
C TYR A 16 -8.30 3.55 16.47
N MET A 17 -9.18 2.58 16.69
CA MET A 17 -9.20 1.31 15.96
C MET A 17 -9.39 1.58 14.48
N LYS A 18 -8.45 1.14 13.65
CA LYS A 18 -8.44 1.34 12.21
C LYS A 18 -8.88 0.09 11.48
N LYS A 19 -9.56 0.30 10.36
CA LYS A 19 -9.85 -0.74 9.38
C LYS A 19 -8.75 -0.74 8.33
N ILE A 20 -8.04 -1.85 8.20
CA ILE A 20 -6.87 -1.99 7.34
C ILE A 20 -7.19 -2.96 6.22
N PHE A 21 -7.18 -2.47 4.98
CA PHE A 21 -7.27 -3.31 3.79
C PHE A 21 -5.88 -3.66 3.31
N ILE A 22 -5.60 -4.94 3.09
CA ILE A 22 -4.31 -5.44 2.60
C ILE A 22 -4.52 -6.15 1.26
N ALA A 23 -3.91 -5.63 0.19
CA ALA A 23 -3.78 -6.36 -1.06
C ALA A 23 -2.40 -7.07 -1.08
N TYR A 24 -2.45 -8.39 -1.00
CA TYR A 24 -1.28 -9.26 -1.00
C TYR A 24 -1.12 -9.94 -2.36
N GLY A 25 0.02 -9.72 -3.01
CA GLY A 25 0.31 -10.26 -4.33
C GLY A 25 1.62 -11.06 -4.35
N HIS A 26 1.62 -12.28 -3.81
CA HIS A 26 2.77 -13.19 -3.93
C HIS A 26 2.28 -14.63 -4.09
N HIS A 27 2.86 -15.36 -5.08
CA HIS A 27 2.40 -16.70 -5.45
C HIS A 27 2.57 -17.74 -4.33
N ASN A 28 3.64 -17.64 -3.56
CA ASN A 28 3.82 -18.47 -2.37
C ASN A 28 3.15 -17.79 -1.18
N THR A 29 1.91 -18.18 -0.92
CA THR A 29 1.03 -17.51 0.03
C THR A 29 1.33 -17.84 1.50
N ASN A 30 2.01 -18.96 1.77
CA ASN A 30 2.21 -19.45 3.14
C ASN A 30 3.68 -19.54 3.57
N ASN A 31 4.60 -19.74 2.63
CA ASN A 31 6.00 -19.99 2.96
C ASN A 31 6.94 -19.07 2.16
N SER A 32 6.78 -17.78 2.35
CA SER A 32 7.62 -16.76 1.72
C SER A 32 7.92 -15.60 2.66
N PHE A 33 8.96 -14.86 2.35
CA PHE A 33 9.27 -13.64 3.10
C PHE A 33 8.13 -12.62 3.06
N ASN A 34 7.41 -12.51 1.94
CA ASN A 34 6.23 -11.67 1.83
C ASN A 34 5.07 -12.17 2.70
N ALA A 35 4.89 -13.49 2.81
CA ALA A 35 3.92 -14.07 3.75
C ALA A 35 4.28 -13.73 5.20
N ALA A 36 5.55 -13.87 5.58
CA ALA A 36 6.01 -13.48 6.92
C ALA A 36 5.79 -11.98 7.22
N ILE A 37 5.98 -11.08 6.24
CA ILE A 37 5.64 -9.66 6.37
C ILE A 37 4.14 -9.49 6.63
N ARG A 38 3.30 -10.11 5.81
CA ARG A 38 1.83 -10.05 5.94
C ARG A 38 1.39 -10.51 7.32
N ASP A 39 1.83 -11.70 7.72
CA ASP A 39 1.38 -12.32 8.96
C ASP A 39 1.88 -11.57 10.20
N THR A 40 3.15 -11.15 10.21
CA THR A 40 3.70 -10.32 11.29
C THR A 40 2.96 -8.97 11.41
N PHE A 41 2.62 -8.34 10.29
CA PHE A 41 1.88 -7.08 10.31
C PHE A 41 0.45 -7.28 10.82
N ILE A 42 -0.25 -8.32 10.35
CA ILE A 42 -1.62 -8.66 10.77
C ILE A 42 -1.65 -8.95 12.26
N GLU A 43 -0.77 -9.83 12.73
CA GLU A 43 -0.67 -10.18 14.15
C GLU A 43 -0.49 -8.96 15.05
N GLU A 44 0.46 -8.08 14.68
CA GLU A 44 0.74 -6.89 15.48
C GLU A 44 -0.40 -5.86 15.42
N ALA A 45 -1.00 -5.67 14.24
CA ALA A 45 -2.12 -4.76 14.07
C ALA A 45 -3.37 -5.22 14.85
N GLN A 46 -3.64 -6.52 14.85
CA GLN A 46 -4.76 -7.11 15.61
C GLN A 46 -4.55 -7.02 17.12
N LYS A 47 -3.31 -7.19 17.62
CA LYS A 47 -2.96 -6.95 19.04
C LYS A 47 -3.25 -5.51 19.48
N LEU A 48 -3.21 -4.58 18.54
CA LEU A 48 -3.53 -3.16 18.77
C LEU A 48 -5.02 -2.84 18.57
N GLY A 49 -5.87 -3.85 18.35
CA GLY A 49 -7.31 -3.70 18.16
C GLY A 49 -7.74 -3.29 16.74
N HIS A 50 -6.82 -3.25 15.77
CA HIS A 50 -7.19 -2.94 14.38
C HIS A 50 -7.88 -4.11 13.70
N THR A 51 -8.82 -3.82 12.79
CA THR A 51 -9.50 -4.83 11.98
C THR A 51 -8.81 -4.97 10.63
N ILE A 52 -8.66 -6.22 10.17
CA ILE A 52 -7.97 -6.55 8.92
C ILE A 52 -8.96 -7.08 7.89
N ASP A 53 -8.89 -6.52 6.72
CA ASP A 53 -9.55 -6.99 5.50
C ASP A 53 -8.46 -7.42 4.52
N LEU A 54 -8.15 -8.73 4.49
CA LEU A 54 -7.11 -9.29 3.65
C LEU A 54 -7.69 -9.71 2.28
N LEU A 55 -7.05 -9.24 1.22
CA LEU A 55 -7.22 -9.71 -0.14
C LEU A 55 -5.94 -10.43 -0.58
N ASN A 56 -5.99 -11.76 -0.66
CA ASN A 56 -4.91 -12.56 -1.22
C ASN A 56 -5.20 -12.82 -2.71
N LEU A 57 -4.54 -12.07 -3.57
CA LEU A 57 -4.82 -12.08 -5.01
C LEU A 57 -4.58 -13.44 -5.69
N PHE A 58 -3.74 -14.31 -5.12
CA PHE A 58 -3.51 -15.66 -5.65
C PHE A 58 -4.53 -16.69 -5.17
N GLU A 59 -5.27 -16.40 -4.11
CA GLU A 59 -6.28 -17.30 -3.53
C GLU A 59 -7.72 -16.89 -3.88
N GLU A 60 -7.91 -15.76 -4.57
CA GLU A 60 -9.22 -15.35 -5.04
C GLU A 60 -9.76 -16.38 -6.05
N LYS A 61 -11.02 -16.79 -5.86
CA LYS A 61 -11.71 -17.76 -6.74
C LYS A 61 -11.89 -17.21 -8.15
N GLU A 62 -12.15 -15.93 -8.25
CA GLU A 62 -12.31 -15.19 -9.51
C GLU A 62 -11.11 -14.25 -9.67
N GLN A 63 -10.41 -14.39 -10.79
CA GLN A 63 -9.27 -13.54 -11.12
C GLN A 63 -9.70 -12.36 -11.97
N LEU A 64 -9.10 -11.20 -11.73
CA LEU A 64 -9.30 -10.06 -12.62
C LEU A 64 -8.72 -10.38 -14.01
N PRO A 65 -9.45 -10.10 -15.09
CA PRO A 65 -8.88 -10.16 -16.42
C PRO A 65 -7.70 -9.19 -16.53
N PHE A 66 -6.88 -9.33 -17.55
CA PHE A 66 -5.88 -8.31 -17.84
C PHE A 66 -6.56 -6.96 -18.04
N TYR A 67 -5.95 -5.91 -17.47
CA TYR A 67 -6.49 -4.57 -17.55
C TYR A 67 -6.72 -4.15 -19.02
N ASN A 68 -7.94 -3.69 -19.27
CA ASN A 68 -8.33 -3.10 -20.55
C ASN A 68 -9.15 -1.84 -20.27
N GLN A 69 -8.63 -0.68 -20.69
CA GLN A 69 -9.26 0.62 -20.45
C GLN A 69 -10.62 0.80 -21.16
N ASP A 70 -10.88 0.01 -22.21
CA ASP A 70 -12.11 0.09 -22.99
C ASP A 70 -13.29 -0.63 -22.33
N VAL A 71 -13.04 -1.43 -21.31
CA VAL A 71 -14.07 -2.13 -20.55
C VAL A 71 -14.76 -1.16 -19.59
N ASN A 72 -16.00 -0.80 -19.94
CA ASN A 72 -16.83 0.10 -19.15
C ASN A 72 -18.31 -0.37 -19.20
N PRO A 73 -18.93 -0.70 -18.05
CA PRO A 73 -18.42 -0.57 -16.69
C PRO A 73 -17.29 -1.57 -16.37
N PRO A 74 -16.47 -1.29 -15.34
CA PRO A 74 -15.42 -2.21 -14.90
C PRO A 74 -16.06 -3.50 -14.35
N PRO A 75 -15.32 -4.63 -14.32
CA PRO A 75 -15.79 -5.88 -13.75
C PRO A 75 -16.39 -5.70 -12.34
N LYS A 76 -17.43 -6.49 -12.01
CA LYS A 76 -18.11 -6.44 -10.70
C LYS A 76 -17.10 -6.59 -9.54
N LEU A 77 -16.13 -7.47 -9.70
CA LEU A 77 -15.07 -7.71 -8.72
C LEU A 77 -14.27 -6.43 -8.38
N VAL A 78 -14.00 -5.58 -9.39
CA VAL A 78 -13.35 -4.27 -9.17
C VAL A 78 -14.22 -3.36 -8.31
N LEU A 79 -15.54 -3.33 -8.59
CA LEU A 79 -16.47 -2.52 -7.81
C LEU A 79 -16.55 -3.00 -6.35
N ASP A 80 -16.48 -4.30 -6.13
CA ASP A 80 -16.50 -4.87 -4.78
C ASP A 80 -15.21 -4.55 -4.02
N TYR A 81 -14.03 -4.60 -4.67
CA TYR A 81 -12.78 -4.14 -4.07
C TYR A 81 -12.82 -2.65 -3.71
N ARG A 82 -13.40 -1.81 -4.58
CA ARG A 82 -13.54 -0.37 -4.30
C ARG A 82 -14.43 -0.12 -3.09
N LYS A 83 -15.56 -0.83 -2.94
CA LYS A 83 -16.43 -0.76 -1.75
C LYS A 83 -15.69 -1.17 -0.47
N ARG A 84 -14.81 -2.18 -0.51
CA ARG A 84 -13.96 -2.58 0.62
C ARG A 84 -12.99 -1.46 0.98
N LEU A 85 -12.33 -0.86 -0.01
CA LEU A 85 -11.40 0.26 0.15
C LEU A 85 -12.07 1.53 0.70
N GLU A 86 -13.32 1.82 0.30
CA GLU A 86 -14.06 2.95 0.84
C GLU A 86 -14.28 2.84 2.36
N LYS A 87 -14.41 1.62 2.86
CA LYS A 87 -14.63 1.34 4.28
C LYS A 87 -13.34 1.28 5.12
N CYS A 88 -12.15 1.24 4.49
CA CYS A 88 -10.89 1.19 5.22
C CYS A 88 -10.34 2.59 5.56
N ASP A 89 -9.51 2.65 6.59
CA ASP A 89 -8.71 3.83 6.97
C ASP A 89 -7.30 3.75 6.41
N VAL A 90 -6.83 2.53 6.20
CA VAL A 90 -5.48 2.20 5.72
C VAL A 90 -5.57 1.20 4.58
N MET A 91 -4.88 1.49 3.48
CA MET A 91 -4.65 0.54 2.38
C MET A 91 -3.19 0.14 2.37
N MET A 92 -2.90 -1.16 2.39
CA MET A 92 -1.54 -1.68 2.30
C MET A 92 -1.38 -2.60 1.09
N LEU A 93 -0.32 -2.37 0.32
CA LEU A 93 0.11 -3.22 -0.78
C LEU A 93 1.35 -4.00 -0.35
N ILE A 94 1.32 -5.33 -0.48
CA ILE A 94 2.46 -6.21 -0.17
C ILE A 94 2.81 -7.03 -1.40
N GLY A 95 4.02 -6.87 -1.91
CA GLY A 95 4.50 -7.62 -3.07
C GLY A 95 6.01 -7.56 -3.26
N SER A 96 6.48 -8.32 -4.24
CA SER A 96 7.88 -8.36 -4.65
C SER A 96 8.13 -7.47 -5.86
N CYS A 97 9.38 -7.00 -5.96
CA CYS A 97 9.86 -6.29 -7.13
C CYS A 97 10.21 -7.28 -8.24
N HIS A 98 9.55 -7.18 -9.37
CA HIS A 98 9.85 -7.93 -10.60
C HIS A 98 10.09 -6.93 -11.74
N ASN A 99 11.25 -6.99 -12.39
CA ASN A 99 11.60 -6.10 -13.51
C ASN A 99 11.32 -4.60 -13.18
N LEU A 100 11.74 -4.15 -12.00
CA LEU A 100 11.53 -2.79 -11.51
C LEU A 100 10.05 -2.36 -11.41
N ARG A 101 9.13 -3.31 -11.22
CA ARG A 101 7.71 -3.09 -10.94
C ARG A 101 7.26 -4.00 -9.81
N LEU A 102 6.07 -3.80 -9.30
CA LEU A 102 5.40 -4.82 -8.50
C LEU A 102 5.14 -6.04 -9.39
N ASN A 103 4.93 -7.20 -8.80
CA ASN A 103 4.57 -8.38 -9.56
C ASN A 103 3.27 -8.17 -10.36
N ALA A 104 3.12 -8.90 -11.46
CA ALA A 104 2.07 -8.66 -12.47
C ALA A 104 0.65 -8.65 -11.92
N ILE A 105 0.32 -9.56 -11.00
CA ILE A 105 -1.03 -9.64 -10.42
C ILE A 105 -1.39 -8.39 -9.61
N LEU A 106 -0.42 -7.85 -8.86
CA LEU A 106 -0.62 -6.66 -8.05
C LEU A 106 -0.66 -5.40 -8.92
N GLU A 107 0.14 -5.34 -9.99
CA GLU A 107 0.07 -4.27 -10.99
C GLU A 107 -1.28 -4.26 -11.70
N ASN A 108 -1.77 -5.42 -12.15
CA ASN A 108 -3.09 -5.56 -12.77
C ASN A 108 -4.21 -5.10 -11.82
N TRP A 109 -4.10 -5.47 -10.53
CA TRP A 109 -5.05 -5.00 -9.51
C TRP A 109 -4.99 -3.48 -9.34
N VAL A 110 -3.80 -2.89 -9.28
CA VAL A 110 -3.61 -1.43 -9.19
C VAL A 110 -4.26 -0.71 -10.39
N ASP A 111 -4.03 -1.21 -11.60
CA ASP A 111 -4.55 -0.61 -12.82
C ASP A 111 -6.07 -0.67 -12.88
N TRP A 112 -6.70 -1.78 -12.47
CA TRP A 112 -8.15 -1.90 -12.40
C TRP A 112 -8.78 -1.08 -11.28
N VAL A 113 -8.25 -1.21 -10.07
CA VAL A 113 -8.92 -0.71 -8.86
C VAL A 113 -8.63 0.76 -8.63
N LEU A 114 -7.36 1.19 -8.76
CA LEU A 114 -6.94 2.58 -8.52
C LEU A 114 -7.02 3.44 -9.79
N HIS A 115 -8.05 3.20 -10.57
CA HIS A 115 -8.28 3.82 -11.87
C HIS A 115 -8.82 5.26 -11.76
N PRO A 116 -8.57 6.15 -12.75
CA PRO A 116 -9.22 7.45 -12.86
C PRO A 116 -10.76 7.40 -12.73
N LYS A 117 -11.37 8.51 -12.38
CA LYS A 117 -12.78 8.73 -12.04
C LYS A 117 -13.18 8.25 -10.64
N TRP A 118 -12.62 7.16 -10.11
CA TRP A 118 -12.88 6.72 -8.76
C TRP A 118 -11.74 7.09 -7.79
N PHE A 119 -10.50 6.76 -8.16
CA PHE A 119 -9.33 7.00 -7.30
C PHE A 119 -8.82 8.44 -7.38
N PHE A 120 -8.89 9.03 -8.56
CA PHE A 120 -8.61 10.43 -8.82
C PHE A 120 -9.34 10.88 -10.09
N SER A 121 -9.41 12.20 -10.30
CA SER A 121 -9.89 12.81 -11.54
C SER A 121 -8.96 13.95 -11.95
N TYR A 122 -9.20 14.54 -13.12
CA TYR A 122 -8.49 15.74 -13.54
C TYR A 122 -9.45 16.93 -13.59
N ARG A 123 -9.02 18.04 -13.02
CA ARG A 123 -9.70 19.33 -13.18
C ARG A 123 -8.97 20.14 -14.24
N SER A 124 -9.69 20.62 -15.24
CA SER A 124 -9.10 21.46 -16.31
C SER A 124 -8.38 22.67 -15.72
N LEU A 125 -7.19 22.98 -16.26
CA LEU A 125 -6.44 24.18 -15.91
C LEU A 125 -7.15 25.46 -16.30
N ILE A 126 -7.88 25.42 -17.43
CA ILE A 126 -8.63 26.56 -17.96
C ILE A 126 -10.07 26.12 -18.22
N PRO A 127 -11.01 26.38 -17.28
CA PRO A 127 -12.40 26.02 -17.44
C PRO A 127 -12.99 26.62 -18.72
N GLY A 128 -13.75 25.82 -19.47
CA GLY A 128 -14.38 26.26 -20.73
C GLY A 128 -13.50 26.21 -21.96
N ASN A 129 -12.18 26.03 -21.81
CA ASN A 129 -11.28 25.93 -22.95
C ASN A 129 -11.29 24.52 -23.55
N LYS A 130 -11.71 24.39 -24.81
CA LYS A 130 -11.83 23.09 -25.50
C LYS A 130 -10.51 22.35 -25.68
N TYR A 131 -9.38 23.10 -25.83
CA TYR A 131 -8.06 22.52 -26.06
C TYR A 131 -7.43 21.94 -24.79
N PHE A 132 -7.78 22.49 -23.62
CA PHE A 132 -7.26 22.05 -22.32
C PHE A 132 -8.29 21.20 -21.54
N LYS A 133 -9.39 20.80 -22.16
CA LYS A 133 -10.44 20.00 -21.49
C LYS A 133 -9.91 18.71 -20.83
N ASN A 134 -8.92 18.09 -21.46
CA ASN A 134 -8.31 16.84 -20.99
C ASN A 134 -6.96 17.04 -20.24
N TYR A 135 -6.49 18.28 -20.10
CA TYR A 135 -5.27 18.61 -19.39
C TYR A 135 -5.61 19.38 -18.13
N GLY A 136 -5.13 18.87 -17.01
CA GLY A 136 -5.40 19.49 -15.74
C GLY A 136 -4.56 18.94 -14.62
N TYR A 137 -4.79 19.46 -13.43
CA TYR A 137 -4.18 18.92 -12.23
C TYR A 137 -5.05 17.81 -11.63
N PRO A 138 -4.42 16.80 -11.00
CA PRO A 138 -5.15 15.70 -10.40
C PRO A 138 -5.95 16.17 -9.18
N VAL A 139 -7.18 15.70 -9.08
CA VAL A 139 -8.05 15.89 -7.92
C VAL A 139 -8.26 14.52 -7.27
N PRO A 140 -7.87 14.36 -6.00
CA PRO A 140 -8.06 13.11 -5.28
C PRO A 140 -9.52 12.67 -5.21
N GLY A 141 -9.75 11.36 -5.34
CA GLY A 141 -11.06 10.72 -5.29
C GLY A 141 -11.39 10.09 -3.94
N ALA A 142 -12.00 8.90 -3.99
CA ALA A 142 -12.58 8.21 -2.83
C ALA A 142 -11.59 7.88 -1.69
N MET A 143 -10.29 7.83 -1.97
CA MET A 143 -9.26 7.47 -0.99
C MET A 143 -8.56 8.67 -0.35
N LYS A 144 -9.01 9.89 -0.62
CA LYS A 144 -8.39 11.13 -0.11
C LYS A 144 -8.24 11.11 1.41
N GLY A 145 -7.03 11.44 1.88
CA GLY A 145 -6.72 11.58 3.31
C GLY A 145 -6.46 10.26 4.05
N LYS A 146 -6.79 9.11 3.45
CA LYS A 146 -6.48 7.80 4.01
C LYS A 146 -4.97 7.53 3.98
N LEU A 147 -4.52 6.51 4.73
CA LEU A 147 -3.13 6.10 4.75
C LEU A 147 -2.89 5.00 3.71
N GLY A 148 -1.96 5.25 2.80
CA GLY A 148 -1.43 4.24 1.88
C GLY A 148 -0.09 3.71 2.35
N ILE A 149 0.05 2.39 2.47
CA ILE A 149 1.29 1.71 2.82
C ILE A 149 1.73 0.85 1.64
N VAL A 150 3.02 0.89 1.31
CA VAL A 150 3.59 -0.03 0.33
C VAL A 150 4.77 -0.78 0.94
N SER A 151 4.70 -2.11 0.87
CA SER A 151 5.76 -3.03 1.25
C SER A 151 6.31 -3.73 0.01
N ILE A 152 7.60 -3.55 -0.27
CA ILE A 152 8.24 -4.13 -1.44
C ILE A 152 9.49 -4.89 -1.03
N THR A 153 9.61 -6.13 -1.52
CA THR A 153 10.81 -6.97 -1.37
C THR A 153 11.63 -6.99 -2.66
N TYR A 154 12.93 -6.96 -2.52
CA TYR A 154 13.91 -6.95 -3.61
C TYR A 154 14.90 -8.10 -3.42
N GLY A 155 15.18 -8.86 -4.47
CA GLY A 155 16.20 -9.93 -4.45
C GLY A 155 17.62 -9.38 -4.40
N GLY A 156 17.88 -8.22 -4.99
CA GLY A 156 19.20 -7.60 -5.01
C GLY A 156 19.48 -6.67 -3.82
N PRO A 157 20.75 -6.24 -3.66
CA PRO A 157 21.16 -5.32 -2.61
C PRO A 157 20.63 -3.91 -2.87
N MET A 158 20.55 -3.11 -1.80
CA MET A 158 20.06 -1.73 -1.85
C MET A 158 20.79 -0.88 -2.88
N ILE A 159 22.10 -1.05 -3.00
CA ILE A 159 22.94 -0.29 -3.93
C ILE A 159 22.50 -0.44 -5.38
N SER A 160 22.04 -1.65 -5.79
CA SER A 160 21.56 -1.90 -7.15
C SER A 160 20.30 -1.10 -7.52
N TYR A 161 19.57 -0.60 -6.52
CA TYR A 161 18.33 0.14 -6.72
C TYR A 161 18.41 1.61 -6.34
N GLN A 162 19.52 2.06 -5.76
CA GLN A 162 19.68 3.44 -5.26
C GLN A 162 20.88 4.20 -5.84
N SER A 163 21.93 3.49 -6.30
CA SER A 163 23.22 4.12 -6.65
C SER A 163 23.23 4.86 -7.99
N PHE A 164 22.32 4.53 -8.87
CA PHE A 164 22.20 5.22 -10.13
C PHE A 164 20.84 5.92 -10.18
N SER A 165 20.85 7.22 -10.30
CA SER A 165 19.63 8.06 -10.37
C SER A 165 18.63 7.59 -11.42
N ILE A 166 19.07 6.84 -12.43
CA ILE A 166 18.27 6.23 -13.48
C ILE A 166 17.39 5.10 -12.90
N PHE A 167 17.87 4.35 -11.90
CA PHE A 167 17.18 3.21 -11.30
C PHE A 167 16.66 3.47 -9.88
N ASP A 168 16.71 4.72 -9.43
CA ASP A 168 16.32 5.08 -8.07
C ASP A 168 14.92 4.59 -7.72
N ASN A 169 14.86 3.35 -7.27
CA ASN A 169 13.69 2.75 -6.61
C ASN A 169 12.36 2.96 -7.38
N ILE A 170 12.38 2.73 -8.69
CA ILE A 170 11.24 2.97 -9.58
C ILE A 170 9.92 2.41 -9.04
N PRO A 171 9.82 1.14 -8.57
CA PRO A 171 8.54 0.60 -8.08
C PRO A 171 7.99 1.41 -6.91
N PHE A 172 8.88 1.77 -6.00
CA PHE A 172 8.52 2.56 -4.84
C PHE A 172 8.10 4.00 -5.22
N ARG A 173 8.88 4.65 -6.09
CA ARG A 173 8.56 6.02 -6.55
C ARG A 173 7.25 6.06 -7.31
N ARG A 174 7.01 5.07 -8.19
CA ARG A 174 5.75 4.98 -8.93
C ARG A 174 4.55 4.87 -7.99
N ILE A 175 4.55 3.92 -7.08
CA ILE A 175 3.41 3.73 -6.18
C ILE A 175 3.26 4.92 -5.21
N LYS A 176 4.32 5.31 -4.52
CA LYS A 176 4.23 6.38 -3.51
C LYS A 176 4.02 7.76 -4.11
N LYS A 177 4.89 8.15 -5.07
CA LYS A 177 4.92 9.53 -5.58
C LYS A 177 3.94 9.79 -6.70
N VAL A 178 3.51 8.75 -7.42
CA VAL A 178 2.54 8.88 -8.50
C VAL A 178 1.20 8.34 -8.04
N VAL A 179 1.03 7.03 -7.95
CA VAL A 179 -0.27 6.41 -7.69
C VAL A 179 -0.91 6.95 -6.40
N PHE A 180 -0.26 6.78 -5.27
CA PHE A 180 -0.84 7.19 -3.98
C PHE A 180 -1.05 8.71 -3.87
N LYS A 181 -0.12 9.50 -4.43
CA LYS A 181 -0.25 10.96 -4.43
C LYS A 181 -1.42 11.43 -5.30
N LEU A 182 -1.66 10.82 -6.46
CA LEU A 182 -2.83 11.11 -7.30
C LEU A 182 -4.13 10.88 -6.53
N GLY A 183 -4.23 9.78 -5.78
CA GLY A 183 -5.37 9.48 -4.92
C GLY A 183 -5.45 10.30 -3.64
N GLY A 184 -4.47 11.16 -3.35
CA GLY A 184 -4.44 12.02 -2.17
C GLY A 184 -4.19 11.26 -0.86
N LEU A 185 -3.53 10.10 -0.89
CA LEU A 185 -3.20 9.33 0.30
C LEU A 185 -1.98 9.93 1.02
N ARG A 186 -2.01 9.90 2.34
CA ARG A 186 -0.79 9.98 3.15
C ARG A 186 -0.02 8.67 2.97
N THR A 187 1.31 8.70 2.89
CA THR A 187 2.05 7.50 2.50
C THR A 187 3.10 7.09 3.52
N LYS A 188 3.08 5.81 3.89
CA LYS A 188 4.19 5.10 4.56
C LYS A 188 4.73 4.04 3.61
N TYR A 189 5.96 3.58 3.88
CA TYR A 189 6.57 2.53 3.07
C TYR A 189 7.57 1.72 3.87
N ILE A 190 7.76 0.49 3.44
CA ILE A 190 8.82 -0.39 3.95
C ILE A 190 9.44 -1.15 2.79
N ARG A 191 10.76 -1.26 2.80
CA ARG A 191 11.55 -1.90 1.74
C ARG A 191 12.51 -2.90 2.35
N PHE A 192 12.61 -4.06 1.69
CA PHE A 192 13.47 -5.15 2.11
C PHE A 192 14.36 -5.55 0.94
N TYR A 193 15.66 -5.40 1.13
CA TYR A 193 16.66 -5.71 0.11
C TYR A 193 17.37 -7.02 0.43
N SER A 194 17.99 -7.64 -0.58
CA SER A 194 18.70 -8.92 -0.46
C SER A 194 17.84 -10.01 0.17
N VAL A 195 16.58 -10.06 -0.24
CA VAL A 195 15.64 -11.10 0.21
C VAL A 195 15.93 -12.37 -0.59
N LEU A 196 16.70 -13.27 0.01
CA LEU A 196 17.14 -14.54 -0.59
C LEU A 196 16.59 -15.71 0.23
N PRO A 197 16.43 -16.91 -0.39
CA PRO A 197 15.89 -18.09 0.30
C PRO A 197 16.69 -18.53 1.54
N ASN A 198 17.99 -18.26 1.56
CA ASN A 198 18.93 -18.62 2.62
C ASN A 198 19.30 -17.44 3.54
N MET A 199 18.39 -16.49 3.71
CA MET A 199 18.61 -15.34 4.59
C MET A 199 18.90 -15.79 6.03
N GLU A 200 19.94 -15.21 6.65
CA GLU A 200 20.27 -15.44 8.04
C GLU A 200 19.11 -15.06 8.98
N LYS A 201 18.86 -15.89 9.98
CA LYS A 201 17.79 -15.66 10.96
C LYS A 201 17.86 -14.29 11.61
N LYS A 202 19.05 -13.82 11.98
CA LYS A 202 19.26 -12.50 12.59
C LYS A 202 18.79 -11.35 11.67
N VAL A 203 19.03 -11.48 10.36
CA VAL A 203 18.59 -10.49 9.37
C VAL A 203 17.07 -10.55 9.20
N PHE A 204 16.52 -11.76 9.13
CA PHE A 204 15.06 -11.97 9.08
C PHE A 204 14.37 -11.33 10.29
N ASP A 205 14.84 -11.62 11.51
CA ASP A 205 14.24 -11.08 12.74
C ASP A 205 14.30 -9.54 12.78
N LYS A 206 15.40 -8.94 12.33
CA LYS A 206 15.53 -7.48 12.19
C LYS A 206 14.49 -6.90 11.20
N HIS A 207 14.21 -7.62 10.12
CA HIS A 207 13.18 -7.21 9.18
C HIS A 207 11.78 -7.31 9.78
N MET A 208 11.47 -8.38 10.50
CA MET A 208 10.19 -8.52 11.18
C MET A 208 9.97 -7.47 12.29
N GLN A 209 11.03 -7.07 12.99
CA GLN A 209 10.97 -5.94 13.93
C GLN A 209 10.55 -4.62 13.24
N LYS A 210 11.04 -4.35 12.02
CA LYS A 210 10.60 -3.18 11.24
C LYS A 210 9.12 -3.27 10.85
N VAL A 211 8.63 -4.47 10.54
CA VAL A 211 7.20 -4.69 10.24
C VAL A 211 6.34 -4.41 11.47
N ARG A 212 6.73 -4.95 12.64
CA ARG A 212 6.04 -4.66 13.92
C ARG A 212 6.04 -3.17 14.24
N ALA A 213 7.19 -2.50 14.07
CA ALA A 213 7.29 -1.06 14.30
C ALA A 213 6.38 -0.26 13.34
N LEU A 214 6.22 -0.70 12.09
CA LEU A 214 5.30 -0.10 11.13
C LEU A 214 3.85 -0.22 11.60
N ALA A 215 3.43 -1.40 12.08
CA ALA A 215 2.08 -1.62 12.60
C ALA A 215 1.81 -0.78 13.88
N LYS A 216 2.77 -0.74 14.81
CA LYS A 216 2.69 0.10 16.02
C LYS A 216 2.59 1.59 15.74
N GLY A 217 3.09 2.03 14.60
CA GLY A 217 3.05 3.43 14.18
C GLY A 217 1.76 3.82 13.44
N LEU A 218 0.73 2.98 13.45
CA LEU A 218 -0.58 3.30 12.87
C LEU A 218 -1.41 4.13 13.83
#